data_805cef641c9f16c3fb08001bea12b234
#
_entry.id   805cef641c9f16c3fb08001bea12b234
#
_cell.length_a   1.000
_cell.length_b   1.000
_cell.length_c   1.000
_cell.angle_alpha   90.00
_cell.angle_beta   90.00
_cell.angle_gamma   90.00
#
_symmetry.space_group_name_H-M   'P 1'
#
loop_
_entity.id
_entity.type
_entity.pdbx_description
1 polymer ?
#
loop_
_entity_poly.entity_id
_entity_poly.type
_entity_poly.pdbx_seq_one_letter_code
_entity_poly.pdbx_strand_id
1 'polypeptide(L)'
;MTERITKSMAKNIYYGGGTFALLIFIALTFDTVHQIPERSNQDTMTENVVAGKKLWEKNDCVGCHTLVGEGAYYAPELMNVFQRRGASDEGAFKAYMQGWMAAQPLDTPNRRKMPQFNLSAEQVDNLSDFLIWTSKVDANEWPPTIEG
;
A
#
# COMPACT_ATOMS: atom_id res chain seq x y z
N MET A 1 -54.34 5.23 -4.78
CA MET A 1 -54.16 3.87 -5.33
C MET A 1 -52.67 3.55 -5.33
N THR A 2 -52.25 2.70 -4.44
CA THR A 2 -50.83 2.27 -4.41
C THR A 2 -50.69 1.16 -5.46
N GLU A 3 -50.00 1.46 -6.55
CA GLU A 3 -49.62 0.44 -7.52
C GLU A 3 -48.70 -0.58 -6.83
N ARG A 4 -49.20 -1.80 -6.65
CA ARG A 4 -48.41 -2.88 -6.09
C ARG A 4 -47.50 -3.45 -7.19
N ILE A 5 -46.20 -3.53 -6.90
CA ILE A 5 -45.22 -4.16 -7.80
C ILE A 5 -45.68 -5.61 -8.04
N THR A 6 -45.90 -5.97 -9.31
CA THR A 6 -46.23 -7.33 -9.68
C THR A 6 -45.02 -8.25 -9.59
N LYS A 7 -45.21 -9.57 -9.44
CA LYS A 7 -44.13 -10.56 -9.42
C LYS A 7 -43.27 -10.50 -10.68
N SER A 8 -43.86 -10.23 -11.83
CA SER A 8 -43.12 -10.08 -13.09
C SER A 8 -42.27 -8.81 -13.11
N MET A 9 -42.82 -7.69 -12.63
CA MET A 9 -42.03 -6.43 -12.51
C MET A 9 -40.86 -6.60 -11.54
N ALA A 10 -41.08 -7.21 -10.37
CA ALA A 10 -40.03 -7.48 -9.41
C ALA A 10 -38.92 -8.35 -10.01
N LYS A 11 -39.28 -9.40 -10.75
CA LYS A 11 -38.35 -10.28 -11.45
C LYS A 11 -37.52 -9.51 -12.49
N ASN A 12 -38.14 -8.68 -13.30
CA ASN A 12 -37.45 -7.91 -14.33
C ASN A 12 -36.52 -6.85 -13.76
N ILE A 13 -36.93 -6.17 -12.67
CA ILE A 13 -36.09 -5.23 -11.93
C ILE A 13 -34.87 -5.95 -11.34
N TYR A 14 -35.07 -7.12 -10.72
CA TYR A 14 -33.99 -7.87 -10.12
C TYR A 14 -32.95 -8.34 -11.16
N TYR A 15 -33.40 -9.02 -12.20
CA TYR A 15 -32.49 -9.54 -13.23
C TYR A 15 -31.90 -8.40 -14.10
N GLY A 16 -32.71 -7.41 -14.47
CA GLY A 16 -32.23 -6.25 -15.25
C GLY A 16 -31.23 -5.42 -14.45
N GLY A 17 -31.55 -5.07 -13.22
CA GLY A 17 -30.66 -4.34 -12.33
C GLY A 17 -29.37 -5.12 -12.00
N GLY A 18 -29.50 -6.40 -11.71
CA GLY A 18 -28.36 -7.28 -11.45
C GLY A 18 -27.42 -7.41 -12.65
N THR A 19 -27.98 -7.62 -13.85
CA THR A 19 -27.21 -7.70 -15.09
C THR A 19 -26.50 -6.36 -15.38
N PHE A 20 -27.21 -5.24 -15.21
CA PHE A 20 -26.62 -3.92 -15.41
C PHE A 20 -25.45 -3.65 -14.45
N ALA A 21 -25.64 -3.93 -13.16
CA ALA A 21 -24.57 -3.80 -12.16
C ALA A 21 -23.37 -4.70 -12.47
N LEU A 22 -23.63 -5.94 -12.90
CA LEU A 22 -22.56 -6.86 -13.31
C LEU A 22 -21.76 -6.35 -14.52
N LEU A 23 -22.43 -5.79 -15.51
CA LEU A 23 -21.75 -5.22 -16.68
C LEU A 23 -20.88 -4.01 -16.31
N ILE A 24 -21.36 -3.14 -15.43
CA ILE A 24 -20.54 -2.04 -14.89
C ILE A 24 -19.34 -2.58 -14.15
N PHE A 25 -19.53 -3.55 -13.25
CA PHE A 25 -18.42 -4.16 -12.49
C PHE A 25 -17.37 -4.76 -13.43
N ILE A 26 -17.77 -5.50 -14.45
CA ILE A 26 -16.86 -6.07 -15.44
C ILE A 26 -16.10 -4.96 -16.19
N ALA A 27 -16.80 -3.93 -16.67
CA ALA A 27 -16.18 -2.83 -17.39
C ALA A 27 -15.14 -2.09 -16.53
N LEU A 28 -15.47 -1.77 -15.27
CA LEU A 28 -14.54 -1.13 -14.33
C LEU A 28 -13.37 -2.03 -13.98
N THR A 29 -13.59 -3.35 -13.86
CA THR A 29 -12.50 -4.31 -13.62
C THR A 29 -11.51 -4.34 -14.78
N PHE A 30 -11.98 -4.38 -16.02
CA PHE A 30 -11.12 -4.32 -17.19
C PHE A 30 -10.34 -3.00 -17.28
N ASP A 31 -11.01 -1.88 -17.04
CA ASP A 31 -10.37 -0.57 -17.00
C ASP A 31 -9.25 -0.52 -15.94
N THR A 32 -9.54 -0.98 -14.72
CA THR A 32 -8.57 -1.07 -13.63
C THR A 32 -7.36 -1.93 -14.02
N VAL A 33 -7.58 -3.15 -14.52
CA VAL A 33 -6.49 -4.06 -14.92
C VAL A 33 -5.62 -3.44 -16.01
N HIS A 34 -6.22 -2.70 -16.93
CA HIS A 34 -5.48 -2.02 -18.00
C HIS A 34 -4.60 -0.87 -17.46
N GLN A 35 -5.05 -0.16 -16.42
CA GLN A 35 -4.33 0.98 -15.86
C GLN A 35 -3.26 0.60 -14.82
N ILE A 36 -3.37 -0.57 -14.17
CA ILE A 36 -2.44 -1.00 -13.11
C ILE A 36 -0.96 -0.92 -13.54
N PRO A 37 -0.52 -1.45 -14.69
CA PRO A 37 0.89 -1.43 -15.06
C PRO A 37 1.48 -0.03 -15.14
N GLU A 38 0.76 0.91 -15.71
CA GLU A 38 1.20 2.30 -15.86
C GLU A 38 1.24 3.02 -14.51
N ARG A 39 0.18 2.91 -13.71
CA ARG A 39 0.07 3.59 -12.42
C ARG A 39 0.99 3.02 -11.36
N SER A 40 1.24 1.73 -11.39
CA SER A 40 2.09 1.04 -10.40
C SER A 40 3.58 1.02 -10.77
N ASN A 41 3.98 1.53 -11.94
CA ASN A 41 5.37 1.48 -12.43
C ASN A 41 5.96 0.05 -12.37
N GLN A 42 5.18 -0.96 -12.75
CA GLN A 42 5.57 -2.38 -12.64
C GLN A 42 6.87 -2.72 -13.39
N ASP A 43 7.13 -2.04 -14.48
CA ASP A 43 8.33 -2.20 -15.31
C ASP A 43 9.62 -1.79 -14.60
N THR A 44 9.52 -0.99 -13.53
CA THR A 44 10.65 -0.56 -12.70
C THR A 44 10.88 -1.43 -11.48
N MET A 45 10.07 -2.48 -11.28
CA MET A 45 10.16 -3.38 -10.14
C MET A 45 11.38 -4.30 -10.26
N THR A 46 12.41 -4.04 -9.46
CA THR A 46 13.64 -4.83 -9.40
C THR A 46 13.51 -6.01 -8.43
N GLU A 47 14.47 -6.94 -8.47
CA GLU A 47 14.55 -8.04 -7.50
C GLU A 47 14.68 -7.54 -6.06
N ASN A 48 15.40 -6.44 -5.83
CA ASN A 48 15.54 -5.83 -4.51
C ASN A 48 14.21 -5.29 -3.99
N VAL A 49 13.42 -4.64 -4.86
CA VAL A 49 12.07 -4.17 -4.52
C VAL A 49 11.18 -5.34 -4.11
N VAL A 50 11.22 -6.44 -4.85
CA VAL A 50 10.45 -7.66 -4.53
C VAL A 50 10.93 -8.27 -3.21
N ALA A 51 12.25 -8.31 -2.96
CA ALA A 51 12.82 -8.79 -1.71
C ALA A 51 12.40 -7.90 -0.53
N GLY A 52 12.44 -6.58 -0.71
CA GLY A 52 11.96 -5.61 0.28
C GLY A 52 10.48 -5.78 0.63
N LYS A 53 9.63 -5.99 -0.40
CA LYS A 53 8.20 -6.29 -0.20
C LYS A 53 8.00 -7.56 0.63
N LYS A 54 8.73 -8.63 0.33
CA LYS A 54 8.68 -9.88 1.11
C LYS A 54 9.12 -9.69 2.57
N LEU A 55 10.10 -8.81 2.82
CA LEU A 55 10.51 -8.45 4.18
C LEU A 55 9.42 -7.67 4.91
N TRP A 56 8.76 -6.74 4.22
CA TRP A 56 7.61 -6.00 4.73
C TRP A 56 6.48 -6.94 5.19
N GLU A 57 6.13 -7.90 4.36
CA GLU A 57 5.09 -8.91 4.64
C GLU A 57 5.52 -9.86 5.78
N LYS A 58 6.74 -10.38 5.71
CA LYS A 58 7.28 -11.34 6.69
C LYS A 58 7.34 -10.77 8.12
N ASN A 59 7.65 -9.49 8.25
CA ASN A 59 7.78 -8.83 9.55
C ASN A 59 6.48 -8.15 10.01
N ASP A 60 5.37 -8.36 9.29
CA ASP A 60 4.04 -7.80 9.60
C ASP A 60 4.08 -6.27 9.81
N CYS A 61 4.83 -5.56 8.96
CA CYS A 61 4.94 -4.10 9.06
C CYS A 61 3.58 -3.42 8.87
N VAL A 62 2.69 -4.02 8.06
CA VAL A 62 1.30 -3.57 7.85
C VAL A 62 0.45 -3.65 9.12
N GLY A 63 0.83 -4.47 10.09
CA GLY A 63 0.17 -4.57 11.40
C GLY A 63 0.32 -3.31 12.27
N CYS A 64 1.26 -2.41 11.92
CA CYS A 64 1.46 -1.14 12.61
C CYS A 64 1.37 0.06 11.65
N HIS A 65 1.96 -0.05 10.46
CA HIS A 65 2.03 1.00 9.44
C HIS A 65 0.96 0.85 8.37
N THR A 66 0.56 1.97 7.78
CA THR A 66 -0.16 1.97 6.51
C THR A 66 0.80 2.16 5.35
N LEU A 67 0.42 1.61 4.20
CA LEU A 67 1.08 1.81 2.91
C LEU A 67 -0.01 1.98 1.85
N VAL A 68 -0.04 3.12 1.17
CA VAL A 68 -1.12 3.46 0.22
C VAL A 68 -2.52 3.41 0.89
N GLY A 69 -2.58 3.79 2.16
CA GLY A 69 -3.83 3.77 2.95
C GLY A 69 -4.23 2.39 3.49
N GLU A 70 -3.54 1.32 3.12
CA GLU A 70 -3.82 -0.04 3.59
C GLU A 70 -2.93 -0.40 4.79
N GLY A 71 -3.53 -0.91 5.84
CA GLY A 71 -2.83 -1.35 7.06
C GLY A 71 -3.37 -0.72 8.33
N ALA A 72 -2.60 -0.81 9.41
CA ALA A 72 -2.97 -0.27 10.71
C ALA A 72 -2.49 1.18 10.88
N TYR A 73 -3.38 2.03 11.40
CA TYR A 73 -3.08 3.44 11.72
C TYR A 73 -2.44 3.61 13.11
N TYR A 74 -1.62 2.66 13.51
CA TYR A 74 -0.91 2.72 14.78
C TYR A 74 0.41 3.50 14.69
N ALA A 75 1.06 3.41 13.55
CA ALA A 75 2.30 4.09 13.22
C ALA A 75 2.11 4.91 11.91
N PRO A 76 3.04 5.80 11.55
CA PRO A 76 2.88 6.66 10.36
C PRO A 76 2.71 5.88 9.06
N GLU A 77 1.99 6.50 8.12
CA GLU A 77 1.94 6.10 6.71
C GLU A 77 3.35 6.15 6.10
N LEU A 78 3.72 5.15 5.31
CA LEU A 78 5.08 5.02 4.79
C LEU A 78 5.22 5.20 3.27
N MET A 79 4.14 5.45 2.53
CA MET A 79 4.25 5.67 1.10
C MET A 79 5.19 6.82 0.74
N ASN A 80 5.09 7.93 1.46
CA ASN A 80 5.92 9.12 1.21
C ASN A 80 7.12 9.27 2.17
N VAL A 81 7.48 8.19 2.88
CA VAL A 81 8.60 8.22 3.82
C VAL A 81 9.93 8.57 3.16
N PHE A 82 10.12 8.17 1.91
CA PHE A 82 11.29 8.52 1.12
C PHE A 82 11.42 10.04 0.95
N GLN A 83 10.34 10.74 0.56
CA GLN A 83 10.35 12.19 0.42
C GLN A 83 10.57 12.89 1.76
N ARG A 84 9.96 12.40 2.84
CA ARG A 84 10.10 13.00 4.18
C ARG A 84 11.50 12.84 4.77
N ARG A 85 12.19 11.76 4.49
CA ARG A 85 13.44 11.37 5.17
C ARG A 85 14.66 11.31 4.26
N GLY A 86 14.47 11.16 2.96
CA GLY A 86 15.54 11.04 1.99
C GLY A 86 15.78 12.31 1.17
N ALA A 87 14.90 13.32 1.27
CA ALA A 87 14.97 14.55 0.47
C ALA A 87 15.21 14.26 -1.04
N SER A 88 14.65 13.18 -1.55
CA SER A 88 14.82 12.66 -2.92
C SER A 88 16.21 12.09 -3.25
N ASP A 89 17.08 11.91 -2.27
CA ASP A 89 18.37 11.23 -2.40
C ASP A 89 18.24 9.78 -1.88
N GLU A 90 18.38 8.80 -2.77
CA GLU A 90 18.22 7.38 -2.42
C GLU A 90 19.33 6.90 -1.47
N GLY A 91 20.58 7.41 -1.63
CA GLY A 91 21.68 7.07 -0.75
C GLY A 91 21.47 7.61 0.67
N ALA A 92 21.04 8.86 0.78
CA ALA A 92 20.70 9.46 2.07
C ALA A 92 19.55 8.73 2.76
N PHE A 93 18.53 8.31 1.99
CA PHE A 93 17.43 7.54 2.54
C PHE A 93 17.88 6.16 3.05
N LYS A 94 18.69 5.43 2.29
CA LYS A 94 19.24 4.13 2.73
C LYS A 94 20.08 4.29 4.00
N ALA A 95 20.93 5.29 4.07
CA ALA A 95 21.70 5.58 5.27
C ALA A 95 20.80 5.91 6.48
N TYR A 96 19.76 6.70 6.27
CA TYR A 96 18.74 6.96 7.29
C TYR A 96 18.06 5.68 7.75
N MET A 97 17.63 4.81 6.84
CA MET A 97 16.97 3.55 7.17
C MET A 97 17.89 2.59 7.93
N GLN A 98 19.18 2.49 7.57
CA GLN A 98 20.17 1.72 8.31
C GLN A 98 20.27 2.21 9.76
N GLY A 99 20.41 3.51 9.96
CA GLY A 99 20.48 4.12 11.29
C GLY A 99 19.19 3.95 12.09
N TRP A 100 18.05 4.17 11.44
CA TRP A 100 16.75 4.04 12.08
C TRP A 100 16.46 2.62 12.53
N MET A 101 16.66 1.61 11.67
CA MET A 101 16.42 0.21 11.99
C MET A 101 17.37 -0.29 13.08
N ALA A 102 18.64 0.12 13.05
CA ALA A 102 19.63 -0.24 14.08
C ALA A 102 19.31 0.37 15.46
N ALA A 103 18.67 1.54 15.49
CA ALA A 103 18.34 2.25 16.72
C ALA A 103 17.08 1.73 17.43
N GLN A 104 16.35 0.80 16.82
CA GLN A 104 15.11 0.30 17.42
C GLN A 104 15.39 -0.54 18.67
N PRO A 105 14.52 -0.45 19.71
CA PRO A 105 14.73 -1.14 20.97
C PRO A 105 14.54 -2.66 20.85
N LEU A 106 15.38 -3.42 21.56
CA LEU A 106 15.26 -4.88 21.67
C LEU A 106 14.09 -5.31 22.55
N ASP A 107 13.69 -4.47 23.50
CA ASP A 107 12.58 -4.72 24.41
C ASP A 107 11.50 -3.66 24.25
N THR A 108 10.28 -4.10 23.97
CA THR A 108 9.11 -3.23 23.75
C THR A 108 7.95 -3.65 24.65
N PRO A 109 8.08 -3.51 25.98
CA PRO A 109 7.09 -4.07 26.92
C PRO A 109 5.67 -3.54 26.72
N ASN A 110 5.52 -2.33 26.18
CA ASN A 110 4.23 -1.67 25.98
C ASN A 110 3.75 -1.67 24.51
N ARG A 111 4.46 -2.31 23.59
CA ARG A 111 4.16 -2.36 22.14
C ARG A 111 3.90 -1.00 21.49
N ARG A 112 4.32 0.10 22.09
CA ARG A 112 4.14 1.46 21.56
C ARG A 112 5.36 1.98 20.80
N LYS A 113 6.34 1.12 20.56
CA LYS A 113 7.56 1.42 19.82
C LYS A 113 7.77 0.37 18.75
N MET A 114 8.34 0.78 17.65
CA MET A 114 8.80 -0.16 16.62
C MET A 114 9.84 -1.09 17.23
N PRO A 115 9.68 -2.42 17.14
CA PRO A 115 10.67 -3.35 17.69
C PRO A 115 11.90 -3.47 16.80
N GLN A 116 13.00 -3.95 17.35
CA GLN A 116 14.17 -4.38 16.58
C GLN A 116 13.86 -5.69 15.82
N PHE A 117 14.02 -5.67 14.50
CA PHE A 117 13.80 -6.85 13.65
C PHE A 117 15.07 -7.61 13.32
N ASN A 118 16.25 -7.13 13.74
CA ASN A 118 17.56 -7.73 13.48
C ASN A 118 17.82 -7.99 11.97
N LEU A 119 17.40 -7.07 11.13
CA LEU A 119 17.63 -7.14 9.69
C LEU A 119 19.10 -6.89 9.36
N SER A 120 19.64 -7.63 8.39
CA SER A 120 20.97 -7.33 7.86
C SER A 120 20.97 -6.02 7.08
N ALA A 121 22.15 -5.45 6.83
CA ALA A 121 22.29 -4.23 6.03
C ALA A 121 21.66 -4.39 4.64
N GLU A 122 21.89 -5.52 3.97
CA GLU A 122 21.27 -5.84 2.69
C GLU A 122 19.74 -5.90 2.76
N GLN A 123 19.20 -6.48 3.82
CA GLN A 123 17.75 -6.54 4.02
C GLN A 123 17.14 -5.15 4.24
N VAL A 124 17.84 -4.28 4.98
CA VAL A 124 17.40 -2.89 5.15
C VAL A 124 17.48 -2.12 3.84
N ASP A 125 18.50 -2.34 3.02
CA ASP A 125 18.60 -1.74 1.69
C ASP A 125 17.49 -2.20 0.76
N ASN A 126 17.16 -3.48 0.75
CA ASN A 126 16.04 -4.03 -0.03
C ASN A 126 14.70 -3.44 0.43
N LEU A 127 14.49 -3.32 1.75
CA LEU A 127 13.30 -2.67 2.31
C LEU A 127 13.23 -1.19 1.90
N SER A 128 14.37 -0.50 1.88
CA SER A 128 14.47 0.89 1.43
C SER A 128 14.13 1.01 -0.06
N ASP A 129 14.63 0.11 -0.90
CA ASP A 129 14.30 0.07 -2.34
C ASP A 129 12.79 -0.15 -2.57
N PHE A 130 12.16 -0.99 -1.76
CA PHE A 130 10.71 -1.17 -1.79
C PHE A 130 9.97 0.12 -1.44
N LEU A 131 10.35 0.81 -0.36
CA LEU A 131 9.71 2.06 0.05
C LEU A 131 9.97 3.20 -0.95
N ILE A 132 11.16 3.29 -1.54
CA ILE A 132 11.47 4.22 -2.63
C ILE A 132 10.57 3.94 -3.84
N TRP A 133 10.46 2.67 -4.25
CA TRP A 133 9.61 2.28 -5.37
C TRP A 133 8.14 2.61 -5.10
N THR A 134 7.64 2.28 -3.90
CA THR A 134 6.25 2.55 -3.51
C THR A 134 5.94 4.04 -3.58
N SER A 135 6.88 4.91 -3.22
CA SER A 135 6.71 6.36 -3.26
C SER A 135 6.55 6.94 -4.67
N LYS A 136 6.82 6.14 -5.70
CA LYS A 136 6.70 6.51 -7.12
C LYS A 136 5.41 5.98 -7.76
N VAL A 137 4.61 5.19 -7.01
CA VAL A 137 3.32 4.68 -7.46
C VAL A 137 2.30 5.82 -7.52
N ASP A 138 1.52 5.89 -8.60
CA ASP A 138 0.41 6.83 -8.69
C ASP A 138 -0.76 6.37 -7.83
N ALA A 139 -0.80 6.86 -6.61
CA ALA A 139 -1.85 6.58 -5.63
C ALA A 139 -2.91 7.70 -5.57
N ASN A 140 -3.08 8.48 -6.64
CA ASN A 140 -4.10 9.53 -6.75
C ASN A 140 -3.99 10.55 -5.60
N GLU A 141 -2.79 11.13 -5.44
CA GLU A 141 -2.45 12.14 -4.42
C GLU A 141 -2.50 11.62 -2.98
N TRP A 142 -2.46 10.29 -2.77
CA TRP A 142 -2.29 9.72 -1.45
C TRP A 142 -0.82 9.66 -1.05
N PRO A 143 -0.44 9.92 0.20
CA PRO A 143 -1.27 10.48 1.29
C PRO A 143 -1.55 11.98 1.08
N PRO A 144 -2.63 12.50 1.65
CA PRO A 144 -3.07 13.88 1.40
C PRO A 144 -2.14 14.95 1.99
N THR A 145 -1.23 14.54 2.86
CA THR A 145 -0.19 15.40 3.45
C THR A 145 1.16 14.71 3.41
N ILE A 146 2.24 15.51 3.46
CA ILE A 146 3.60 14.95 3.50
C ILE A 146 3.88 14.16 4.78
N GLU A 147 3.17 14.46 5.85
CA GLU A 147 3.34 13.77 7.14
C GLU A 147 2.73 12.35 7.16
N GLY A 148 1.86 12.05 6.23
CA GLY A 148 1.20 10.74 6.10
C GLY A 148 -0.18 10.69 6.68
#